data_d3e8d7b36eb9ffe7e324ef1669ea60b4
#
_entry.id   d3e8d7b36eb9ffe7e324ef1669ea60b4
#
_cell.length_a   1.000
_cell.length_b   1.000
_cell.length_c   1.000
_cell.angle_alpha   90.00
_cell.angle_beta   90.00
_cell.angle_gamma   90.00
#
_symmetry.space_group_name_H-M   'P 1'
#
loop_
_entity.id
_entity.type
_entity.pdbx_description
1 polymer ?
#
loop_
_entity_poly.entity_id
_entity_poly.type
_entity_poly.pdbx_seq_one_letter_code
_entity_poly.pdbx_strand_id
1 'polypeptide(L)'
;MLVVMTHVIAYSVPGPLTRLDVINPAVLQDVGRTPEEICTPAHGLVIQPTAAQALGLAPERFAENQIRPVAELIRALLSLDSSPLRVPREPERRVVGTCRHFAVLSCALLRHGGIASRVRCGFATYFQPGQGLDHWITEYWNDDEVRWVRVDSEIFGQSVLTHPENLSAAEFLSGGEAWNAYRRGAIDASTFGVYGTENWGPGEIRGNAVKDLAALNKVETLPWDEWGRMTQAYNGETGADYDELLDGLATVCAGDDPAQVAALYARDEFRVPSNLIR
;
A
#
# COMPACT_ATOMS: atom_id res chain seq x y z
N MET A 1 -26.55 -26.57 12.79
CA MET A 1 -25.11 -26.37 12.52
C MET A 1 -25.01 -25.27 11.46
N LEU A 2 -24.87 -24.00 11.89
CA LEU A 2 -24.68 -22.90 10.96
C LEU A 2 -23.29 -23.04 10.35
N VAL A 3 -23.24 -23.31 9.05
CA VAL A 3 -22.01 -23.18 8.26
C VAL A 3 -21.73 -21.68 8.17
N VAL A 4 -20.81 -21.18 8.97
CA VAL A 4 -20.24 -19.85 8.78
C VAL A 4 -19.49 -19.94 7.46
N MET A 5 -20.07 -19.41 6.38
CA MET A 5 -19.34 -19.21 5.13
C MET A 5 -18.25 -18.17 5.43
N THR A 6 -17.04 -18.62 5.69
CA THR A 6 -15.86 -17.79 5.74
C THR A 6 -15.71 -17.18 4.33
N HIS A 7 -15.94 -15.89 4.19
CA HIS A 7 -15.65 -15.18 2.94
C HIS A 7 -14.15 -15.16 2.75
N VAL A 8 -13.67 -16.06 1.89
CA VAL A 8 -12.25 -16.06 1.47
C VAL A 8 -12.03 -14.80 0.64
N ILE A 9 -10.96 -14.05 0.92
CA ILE A 9 -10.59 -12.85 0.18
C ILE A 9 -10.16 -13.23 -1.22
N ALA A 10 -10.93 -12.82 -2.23
CA ALA A 10 -10.57 -13.01 -3.64
C ALA A 10 -9.75 -11.79 -4.11
N TYR A 11 -8.45 -11.95 -4.27
CA TYR A 11 -7.55 -10.86 -4.64
C TYR A 11 -7.63 -10.42 -6.11
N SER A 12 -8.29 -11.19 -6.98
CA SER A 12 -8.64 -10.77 -8.35
C SER A 12 -9.88 -9.89 -8.43
N VAL A 13 -10.65 -9.76 -7.32
CA VAL A 13 -11.85 -8.93 -7.26
C VAL A 13 -11.55 -7.61 -6.55
N PRO A 14 -11.97 -6.44 -7.10
CA PRO A 14 -11.76 -5.15 -6.46
C PRO A 14 -12.30 -5.07 -5.03
N GLY A 15 -11.61 -4.33 -4.17
CA GLY A 15 -12.11 -3.86 -2.87
C GLY A 15 -12.85 -2.52 -3.00
N PRO A 16 -13.38 -1.98 -1.90
CA PRO A 16 -14.12 -0.70 -1.90
C PRO A 16 -13.33 0.45 -2.52
N LEU A 17 -12.01 0.52 -2.27
CA LEU A 17 -11.14 1.61 -2.70
C LEU A 17 -10.52 1.39 -4.09
N THR A 18 -10.57 0.17 -4.63
CA THR A 18 -9.97 -0.20 -5.92
C THR A 18 -10.99 -0.51 -7.02
N ARG A 19 -12.28 -0.16 -6.82
CA ARG A 19 -13.33 -0.32 -7.83
C ARG A 19 -13.17 0.67 -8.96
N LEU A 20 -13.29 0.18 -10.21
CA LEU A 20 -13.20 0.97 -11.44
C LEU A 20 -14.48 0.89 -12.30
N ASP A 21 -15.53 0.23 -11.84
CA ASP A 21 -16.82 0.07 -12.52
C ASP A 21 -17.55 1.40 -12.78
N VAL A 22 -17.15 2.47 -12.09
CA VAL A 22 -17.68 3.83 -12.24
C VAL A 22 -16.82 4.71 -13.18
N ILE A 23 -15.75 4.16 -13.75
CA ILE A 23 -14.88 4.81 -14.73
C ILE A 23 -15.32 4.41 -16.14
N ASN A 24 -15.29 5.37 -17.08
CA ASN A 24 -15.58 5.07 -18.47
C ASN A 24 -14.61 4.00 -18.98
N PRO A 25 -15.10 2.84 -19.49
CA PRO A 25 -14.26 1.75 -19.97
C PRO A 25 -13.22 2.18 -21.01
N ALA A 26 -13.50 3.20 -21.82
CA ALA A 26 -12.54 3.72 -22.81
C ALA A 26 -11.24 4.25 -22.17
N VAL A 27 -11.28 4.71 -20.93
CA VAL A 27 -10.10 5.19 -20.18
C VAL A 27 -9.17 4.01 -19.81
N LEU A 28 -9.75 2.81 -19.66
CA LEU A 28 -9.07 1.61 -19.15
C LEU A 28 -8.63 0.65 -20.28
N GLN A 29 -8.93 0.96 -21.55
CA GLN A 29 -8.71 0.02 -22.67
C GLN A 29 -7.24 -0.32 -22.94
N ASP A 30 -6.32 0.60 -22.67
CA ASP A 30 -4.91 0.49 -23.06
C ASP A 30 -3.94 0.49 -21.87
N VAL A 31 -4.38 0.03 -20.69
CA VAL A 31 -3.56 0.08 -19.47
C VAL A 31 -2.43 -0.98 -19.42
N GLY A 32 -2.35 -1.86 -20.40
CA GLY A 32 -1.35 -2.95 -20.47
C GLY A 32 -1.97 -4.34 -20.29
N ARG A 33 -1.17 -5.37 -20.51
CA ARG A 33 -1.57 -6.79 -20.43
C ARG A 33 -0.72 -7.59 -19.45
N THR A 34 0.54 -7.21 -19.28
CA THR A 34 1.44 -7.83 -18.31
C THR A 34 1.49 -6.98 -17.04
N PRO A 35 1.85 -7.57 -15.89
CA PRO A 35 2.01 -6.82 -14.64
C PRO A 35 2.94 -5.61 -14.77
N GLU A 36 4.06 -5.77 -15.49
CA GLU A 36 5.02 -4.70 -15.72
C GLU A 36 4.41 -3.55 -16.55
N GLU A 37 3.75 -3.88 -17.68
CA GLU A 37 3.08 -2.88 -18.52
C GLU A 37 1.99 -2.11 -17.75
N ILE A 38 1.31 -2.76 -16.81
CA ILE A 38 0.25 -2.19 -15.98
C ILE A 38 0.83 -1.28 -14.87
N CYS A 39 1.92 -1.70 -14.24
CA CYS A 39 2.52 -0.98 -13.11
C CYS A 39 3.41 0.19 -13.53
N THR A 40 4.13 0.07 -14.66
CA THR A 40 5.06 1.09 -15.15
C THR A 40 4.44 2.49 -15.29
N PRO A 41 3.23 2.67 -15.86
CA PRO A 41 2.64 4.00 -16.00
C PRO A 41 2.38 4.73 -14.70
N ALA A 42 2.15 4.03 -13.58
CA ALA A 42 1.82 4.67 -12.31
C ALA A 42 2.85 5.73 -11.88
N HIS A 43 4.14 5.48 -12.13
CA HIS A 43 5.22 6.45 -11.89
C HIS A 43 4.98 7.79 -12.60
N GLY A 44 4.45 7.77 -13.82
CA GLY A 44 4.15 8.96 -14.61
C GLY A 44 2.79 9.60 -14.33
N LEU A 45 2.00 9.08 -13.38
CA LEU A 45 0.64 9.54 -13.09
C LEU A 45 0.50 10.19 -11.72
N VAL A 46 1.34 9.84 -10.78
CA VAL A 46 1.34 10.35 -9.41
C VAL A 46 2.67 11.07 -9.14
N ILE A 47 2.65 12.07 -8.28
CA ILE A 47 3.84 12.80 -7.84
C ILE A 47 3.85 12.91 -6.32
N GLN A 48 4.99 12.61 -5.70
CA GLN A 48 5.17 12.75 -4.25
C GLN A 48 4.99 14.22 -3.80
N PRO A 49 4.37 14.48 -2.63
CA PRO A 49 4.17 15.84 -2.12
C PRO A 49 5.44 16.67 -2.03
N THR A 50 6.57 16.06 -1.66
CA THR A 50 7.87 16.73 -1.60
C THR A 50 8.35 17.20 -2.98
N ALA A 51 8.17 16.38 -4.01
CA ALA A 51 8.50 16.75 -5.38
C ALA A 51 7.54 17.80 -5.94
N ALA A 52 6.24 17.70 -5.63
CA ALA A 52 5.23 18.71 -5.98
C ALA A 52 5.55 20.06 -5.35
N GLN A 53 5.99 20.06 -4.09
CA GLN A 53 6.43 21.28 -3.38
C GLN A 53 7.68 21.89 -4.04
N ALA A 54 8.65 21.08 -4.39
CA ALA A 54 9.88 21.54 -5.06
C ALA A 54 9.59 22.17 -6.43
N LEU A 55 8.53 21.72 -7.12
CA LEU A 55 8.05 22.31 -8.37
C LEU A 55 7.18 23.56 -8.17
N GLY A 56 6.84 23.93 -6.94
CA GLY A 56 5.99 25.06 -6.63
C GLY A 56 4.53 24.88 -7.05
N LEU A 57 3.99 23.65 -7.00
CA LEU A 57 2.58 23.40 -7.25
C LEU A 57 1.70 24.20 -6.28
N ALA A 58 0.53 24.64 -6.76
CA ALA A 58 -0.41 25.41 -5.98
C ALA A 58 -0.86 24.67 -4.71
N PRO A 59 -1.01 25.36 -3.55
CA PRO A 59 -1.30 24.72 -2.27
C PRO A 59 -2.54 23.81 -2.25
N GLU A 60 -3.57 24.18 -3.01
CA GLU A 60 -4.82 23.40 -3.14
C GLU A 60 -4.61 22.01 -3.74
N ARG A 61 -3.54 21.81 -4.54
CA ARG A 61 -3.21 20.53 -5.14
C ARG A 61 -2.81 19.48 -4.10
N PHE A 62 -2.32 19.92 -2.94
CA PHE A 62 -1.91 19.00 -1.86
C PHE A 62 -3.10 18.31 -1.18
N ALA A 63 -4.34 18.81 -1.37
CA ALA A 63 -5.54 18.10 -0.95
C ALA A 63 -5.76 16.80 -1.71
N GLU A 64 -5.14 16.62 -2.89
CA GLU A 64 -5.24 15.41 -3.70
C GLU A 64 -4.66 14.17 -2.98
N ASN A 65 -3.70 14.35 -2.05
CA ASN A 65 -3.16 13.26 -1.26
C ASN A 65 -4.16 12.64 -0.26
N GLN A 66 -5.33 13.27 -0.07
CA GLN A 66 -6.43 12.73 0.73
C GLN A 66 -7.38 11.82 -0.09
N ILE A 67 -7.17 11.70 -1.38
CA ILE A 67 -8.01 10.86 -2.25
C ILE A 67 -7.81 9.38 -1.86
N ARG A 68 -8.89 8.72 -1.47
CA ARG A 68 -8.85 7.31 -1.06
C ARG A 68 -9.23 6.36 -2.20
N PRO A 69 -10.39 6.52 -2.89
CA PRO A 69 -10.79 5.64 -3.98
C PRO A 69 -9.96 5.90 -5.25
N VAL A 70 -9.49 4.83 -5.88
CA VAL A 70 -8.75 4.93 -7.16
C VAL A 70 -9.59 5.56 -8.27
N ALA A 71 -10.90 5.35 -8.26
CA ALA A 71 -11.78 6.00 -9.23
C ALA A 71 -11.72 7.53 -9.15
N GLU A 72 -11.65 8.10 -7.94
CA GLU A 72 -11.49 9.55 -7.75
C GLU A 72 -10.08 10.03 -8.16
N LEU A 73 -9.05 9.23 -7.87
CA LEU A 73 -7.70 9.51 -8.32
C LEU A 73 -7.63 9.58 -9.86
N ILE A 74 -8.27 8.63 -10.56
CA ILE A 74 -8.34 8.65 -12.03
C ILE A 74 -9.13 9.85 -12.54
N ARG A 75 -10.24 10.23 -11.88
CA ARG A 75 -10.98 11.45 -12.26
C ARG A 75 -10.15 12.71 -12.09
N ALA A 76 -9.40 12.82 -10.99
CA ALA A 76 -8.46 13.92 -10.78
C ALA A 76 -7.39 13.97 -11.88
N LEU A 77 -6.77 12.83 -12.22
CA LEU A 77 -5.83 12.72 -13.32
C LEU A 77 -6.40 13.22 -14.65
N LEU A 78 -7.60 12.75 -15.01
CA LEU A 78 -8.25 13.13 -16.27
C LEU A 78 -8.68 14.60 -16.31
N SER A 79 -8.94 15.22 -15.16
CA SER A 79 -9.22 16.66 -15.08
C SER A 79 -7.98 17.52 -15.30
N LEU A 80 -6.79 17.00 -14.96
CA LEU A 80 -5.51 17.65 -15.18
C LEU A 80 -5.00 17.43 -16.60
N ASP A 81 -5.19 16.22 -17.13
CA ASP A 81 -4.77 15.81 -18.46
C ASP A 81 -5.61 14.61 -18.92
N SER A 82 -6.37 14.77 -20.00
CA SER A 82 -7.28 13.76 -20.55
C SER A 82 -6.59 12.66 -21.36
N SER A 83 -5.26 12.63 -21.43
CA SER A 83 -4.50 11.59 -22.12
C SER A 83 -4.80 10.18 -21.54
N PRO A 84 -4.64 9.09 -22.31
CA PRO A 84 -4.77 7.72 -21.81
C PRO A 84 -3.86 7.46 -20.60
N LEU A 85 -4.28 6.58 -19.66
CA LEU A 85 -3.51 6.32 -18.43
C LEU A 85 -2.10 5.77 -18.68
N ARG A 86 -1.87 5.08 -19.80
CA ARG A 86 -0.54 4.58 -20.18
C ARG A 86 0.46 5.68 -20.57
N VAL A 87 -0.01 6.91 -20.80
CA VAL A 87 0.84 8.04 -21.19
C VAL A 87 1.30 8.78 -19.93
N PRO A 88 2.60 8.85 -19.66
CA PRO A 88 3.14 9.66 -18.56
C PRO A 88 2.72 11.12 -18.71
N ARG A 89 2.41 11.76 -17.58
CA ARG A 89 2.11 13.21 -17.51
C ARG A 89 3.38 13.99 -17.17
N GLU A 90 3.42 15.22 -17.63
CA GLU A 90 4.33 16.20 -17.06
C GLU A 90 4.09 16.30 -15.55
N PRO A 91 5.13 16.52 -14.74
CA PRO A 91 5.01 16.48 -13.27
C PRO A 91 3.88 17.35 -12.71
N GLU A 92 3.64 18.53 -13.30
CA GLU A 92 2.59 19.47 -12.88
C GLU A 92 1.17 18.95 -13.15
N ARG A 93 1.04 17.93 -14.00
CA ARG A 93 -0.23 17.31 -14.40
C ARG A 93 -0.46 15.93 -13.77
N ARG A 94 0.44 15.52 -12.87
CA ARG A 94 0.28 14.31 -12.06
C ARG A 94 -0.55 14.63 -10.83
N VAL A 95 -1.26 13.64 -10.28
CA VAL A 95 -1.95 13.79 -9.00
C VAL A 95 -0.94 13.76 -7.87
N VAL A 96 -1.04 14.71 -6.94
CA VAL A 96 -0.22 14.71 -5.72
C VAL A 96 -0.65 13.55 -4.82
N GLY A 97 0.26 12.63 -4.54
CA GLY A 97 -0.03 11.43 -3.75
C GLY A 97 1.24 10.80 -3.19
N THR A 98 1.09 9.97 -2.18
CA THR A 98 2.18 9.24 -1.53
C THR A 98 2.39 7.85 -2.16
N CYS A 99 3.36 7.08 -1.67
CA CYS A 99 3.61 5.69 -2.05
C CYS A 99 2.33 4.84 -2.11
N ARG A 100 1.40 5.04 -1.16
CA ARG A 100 0.10 4.37 -1.16
C ARG A 100 -0.69 4.62 -2.46
N HIS A 101 -0.64 5.81 -3.04
CA HIS A 101 -1.41 6.15 -4.24
C HIS A 101 -0.87 5.43 -5.48
N PHE A 102 0.45 5.31 -5.60
CA PHE A 102 1.08 4.48 -6.64
C PHE A 102 0.66 3.01 -6.48
N ALA A 103 0.75 2.47 -5.28
CA ALA A 103 0.43 1.07 -4.99
C ALA A 103 -1.04 0.74 -5.27
N VAL A 104 -2.00 1.54 -4.76
CA VAL A 104 -3.42 1.24 -4.97
C VAL A 104 -3.87 1.43 -6.42
N LEU A 105 -3.27 2.39 -7.16
CA LEU A 105 -3.52 2.57 -8.58
C LEU A 105 -3.10 1.33 -9.36
N SER A 106 -1.87 0.87 -9.16
CA SER A 106 -1.35 -0.35 -9.79
C SER A 106 -2.18 -1.58 -9.43
N CYS A 107 -2.51 -1.76 -8.16
CA CYS A 107 -3.35 -2.86 -7.69
C CYS A 107 -4.75 -2.84 -8.33
N ALA A 108 -5.38 -1.66 -8.46
CA ALA A 108 -6.69 -1.54 -9.09
C ALA A 108 -6.65 -1.89 -10.60
N LEU A 109 -5.61 -1.45 -11.29
CA LEU A 109 -5.42 -1.74 -12.71
C LEU A 109 -5.09 -3.22 -12.95
N LEU A 110 -4.28 -3.85 -12.11
CA LEU A 110 -4.02 -5.30 -12.14
C LEU A 110 -5.30 -6.10 -11.95
N ARG A 111 -6.12 -5.77 -10.94
CA ARG A 111 -7.43 -6.40 -10.70
C ARG A 111 -8.38 -6.18 -11.88
N HIS A 112 -8.36 -5.01 -12.51
CA HIS A 112 -9.12 -4.74 -13.73
C HIS A 112 -8.70 -5.66 -14.89
N GLY A 113 -7.41 -5.94 -15.01
CA GLY A 113 -6.85 -6.93 -15.95
C GLY A 113 -7.07 -8.40 -15.57
N GLY A 114 -7.77 -8.67 -14.46
CA GLY A 114 -8.03 -10.03 -13.94
C GLY A 114 -6.86 -10.66 -13.18
N ILE A 115 -5.79 -9.89 -12.93
CA ILE A 115 -4.60 -10.37 -12.20
C ILE A 115 -4.85 -10.23 -10.70
N ALA A 116 -4.73 -11.35 -9.97
CA ALA A 116 -4.84 -11.34 -8.52
C ALA A 116 -3.72 -10.46 -7.93
N SER A 117 -4.10 -9.44 -7.16
CA SER A 117 -3.16 -8.45 -6.61
C SER A 117 -3.62 -7.92 -5.27
N ARG A 118 -2.65 -7.51 -4.45
CA ARG A 118 -2.87 -6.96 -3.11
C ARG A 118 -1.88 -5.84 -2.83
N VAL A 119 -2.27 -4.89 -2.01
CA VAL A 119 -1.38 -3.83 -1.54
C VAL A 119 -0.75 -4.28 -0.23
N ARG A 120 0.52 -3.93 -0.02
CA ARG A 120 1.24 -4.17 1.22
C ARG A 120 1.71 -2.85 1.81
N CYS A 121 1.57 -2.74 3.13
CA CYS A 121 2.16 -1.67 3.93
C CYS A 121 3.37 -2.23 4.67
N GLY A 122 4.47 -1.47 4.73
CA GLY A 122 5.68 -1.92 5.39
C GLY A 122 6.82 -0.92 5.28
N PHE A 123 8.03 -1.42 5.02
CA PHE A 123 9.23 -0.60 4.99
C PHE A 123 10.12 -0.96 3.81
N ALA A 124 10.52 0.07 3.05
CA ALA A 124 11.51 -0.02 2.00
C ALA A 124 12.92 0.30 2.56
N THR A 125 13.91 -0.52 2.21
CA THR A 125 15.29 -0.38 2.70
C THR A 125 16.24 0.20 1.66
N TYR A 126 15.76 0.49 0.46
CA TYR A 126 16.56 0.94 -0.68
C TYR A 126 16.64 2.46 -0.84
N PHE A 127 15.81 3.23 -0.17
CA PHE A 127 15.87 4.70 -0.28
C PHE A 127 17.04 5.29 0.48
N GLN A 128 17.35 4.74 1.67
CA GLN A 128 18.46 5.20 2.49
C GLN A 128 19.21 4.02 3.12
N PRO A 129 20.53 3.94 2.97
CA PRO A 129 21.32 2.85 3.54
C PRO A 129 21.13 2.74 5.06
N GLY A 130 20.80 1.55 5.54
CA GLY A 130 20.65 1.24 6.95
C GLY A 130 19.32 1.69 7.58
N GLN A 131 18.38 2.21 6.78
CA GLN A 131 17.07 2.63 7.25
C GLN A 131 15.96 1.84 6.56
N GLY A 132 14.86 1.61 7.27
CA GLY A 132 13.59 1.13 6.74
C GLY A 132 12.58 2.29 6.72
N LEU A 133 12.25 2.80 5.54
CA LEU A 133 11.30 3.89 5.40
C LEU A 133 9.89 3.36 5.20
N ASP A 134 8.90 3.93 5.92
CA ASP A 134 7.47 3.64 5.71
C ASP A 134 7.14 3.69 4.23
N HIS A 135 6.60 2.61 3.72
CA HIS A 135 6.35 2.48 2.29
C HIS A 135 5.22 1.51 1.96
N TRP A 136 4.56 1.77 0.84
CA TRP A 136 3.48 0.96 0.31
C TRP A 136 3.81 0.48 -1.09
N ILE A 137 3.61 -0.83 -1.32
CA ILE A 137 3.86 -1.48 -2.61
C ILE A 137 2.66 -2.31 -3.05
N THR A 138 2.72 -2.80 -4.29
CA THR A 138 1.77 -3.79 -4.82
C THR A 138 2.43 -5.16 -4.86
N GLU A 139 1.67 -6.21 -4.54
CA GLU A 139 2.02 -7.59 -4.89
C GLU A 139 1.01 -8.11 -5.92
N TYR A 140 1.47 -8.88 -6.90
CA TYR A 140 0.62 -9.64 -7.79
C TYR A 140 0.98 -11.12 -7.75
N TRP A 141 0.00 -11.99 -8.01
CA TRP A 141 0.23 -13.42 -8.09
C TRP A 141 0.80 -13.77 -9.46
N ASN A 142 1.95 -14.42 -9.46
CA ASN A 142 2.56 -14.99 -10.66
C ASN A 142 2.25 -16.48 -10.73
N ASP A 143 1.41 -16.88 -11.69
CA ASP A 143 0.98 -18.27 -11.85
C ASP A 143 2.12 -19.19 -12.29
N ASP A 144 3.09 -18.68 -13.07
CA ASP A 144 4.23 -19.46 -13.55
C ASP A 144 5.23 -19.77 -12.43
N GLU A 145 5.47 -18.82 -11.53
CA GLU A 145 6.38 -18.94 -10.40
C GLU A 145 5.68 -19.43 -9.12
N VAL A 146 4.35 -19.49 -9.12
CA VAL A 146 3.49 -19.89 -7.98
C VAL A 146 3.84 -19.10 -6.70
N ARG A 147 3.98 -17.76 -6.85
CA ARG A 147 4.31 -16.86 -5.74
C ARG A 147 3.73 -15.47 -5.94
N TRP A 148 3.69 -14.72 -4.85
CA TRP A 148 3.49 -13.27 -4.87
C TRP A 148 4.78 -12.56 -5.30
N VAL A 149 4.68 -11.67 -6.29
CA VAL A 149 5.75 -10.82 -6.77
C VAL A 149 5.53 -9.40 -6.25
N ARG A 150 6.53 -8.81 -5.60
CA ARG A 150 6.52 -7.46 -5.04
C ARG A 150 6.93 -6.46 -6.11
N VAL A 151 6.12 -5.42 -6.31
CA VAL A 151 6.38 -4.37 -7.31
C VAL A 151 6.27 -3.01 -6.65
N ASP A 152 7.30 -2.18 -6.79
CA ASP A 152 7.22 -0.78 -6.43
C ASP A 152 7.06 0.09 -7.68
N SER A 153 5.82 0.46 -7.96
CA SER A 153 5.49 1.31 -9.11
C SER A 153 5.86 2.78 -8.96
N GLU A 154 6.24 3.23 -7.77
CA GLU A 154 6.72 4.59 -7.55
C GLU A 154 8.09 4.84 -8.16
N ILE A 155 8.97 3.84 -8.13
CA ILE A 155 10.37 4.00 -8.52
C ILE A 155 10.71 3.49 -9.93
N PHE A 156 9.71 3.09 -10.73
CA PHE A 156 9.94 2.75 -12.13
C PHE A 156 10.62 3.92 -12.86
N GLY A 157 11.65 3.59 -13.66
CA GLY A 157 12.43 4.59 -14.39
C GLY A 157 13.38 5.44 -13.56
N GLN A 158 13.47 5.19 -12.23
CA GLN A 158 14.45 5.82 -11.35
C GLN A 158 15.65 4.89 -11.12
N SER A 159 16.83 5.48 -10.87
CA SER A 159 18.06 4.72 -10.60
C SER A 159 18.18 4.27 -9.13
N VAL A 160 17.05 4.10 -8.43
CA VAL A 160 17.01 3.69 -7.01
C VAL A 160 17.28 2.20 -6.88
N LEU A 161 16.59 1.40 -7.71
CA LEU A 161 16.76 -0.05 -7.81
C LEU A 161 16.86 -0.49 -9.27
N THR A 162 17.52 -1.64 -9.48
CA THR A 162 17.64 -2.25 -10.81
C THR A 162 16.36 -2.96 -11.22
N HIS A 163 15.66 -3.58 -10.25
CA HIS A 163 14.49 -4.43 -10.48
C HIS A 163 13.29 -4.03 -9.60
N PRO A 164 12.70 -2.84 -9.80
CA PRO A 164 11.52 -2.42 -9.02
C PRO A 164 10.28 -3.29 -9.27
N GLU A 165 10.27 -4.07 -10.36
CA GLU A 165 9.22 -5.01 -10.73
C GLU A 165 9.28 -6.33 -9.95
N ASN A 166 10.34 -6.59 -9.17
CA ASN A 166 10.53 -7.85 -8.45
C ASN A 166 11.38 -7.67 -7.19
N LEU A 167 10.84 -6.97 -6.19
CA LEU A 167 11.54 -6.70 -4.94
C LEU A 167 11.77 -7.98 -4.13
N SER A 168 12.95 -8.11 -3.57
CA SER A 168 13.31 -9.14 -2.61
C SER A 168 12.77 -8.83 -1.20
N ALA A 169 12.76 -9.84 -0.33
CA ALA A 169 12.44 -9.66 1.10
C ALA A 169 13.47 -8.79 1.86
N ALA A 170 14.66 -8.57 1.29
CA ALA A 170 15.64 -7.67 1.87
C ALA A 170 15.38 -6.20 1.50
N GLU A 171 14.75 -5.96 0.36
CA GLU A 171 14.44 -4.62 -0.15
C GLU A 171 13.14 -4.07 0.41
N PHE A 172 12.15 -4.94 0.66
CA PHE A 172 10.89 -4.54 1.28
C PHE A 172 10.48 -5.56 2.34
N LEU A 173 10.25 -5.08 3.57
CA LEU A 173 9.63 -5.84 4.64
C LEU A 173 8.18 -5.36 4.79
N SER A 174 7.21 -6.27 4.65
CA SER A 174 5.83 -5.95 5.03
C SER A 174 5.74 -5.65 6.52
N GLY A 175 4.66 -4.98 6.95
CA GLY A 175 4.47 -4.64 8.36
C GLY A 175 4.58 -5.85 9.29
N GLY A 176 4.01 -6.99 8.89
CA GLY A 176 4.16 -8.25 9.65
C GLY A 176 5.59 -8.80 9.66
N GLU A 177 6.30 -8.73 8.52
CA GLU A 177 7.72 -9.16 8.46
C GLU A 177 8.63 -8.26 9.30
N ALA A 178 8.42 -6.94 9.26
CA ALA A 178 9.17 -5.98 10.07
C ALA A 178 8.90 -6.19 11.57
N TRP A 179 7.64 -6.42 11.96
CA TRP A 179 7.31 -6.78 13.35
C TRP A 179 8.02 -8.05 13.79
N ASN A 180 7.96 -9.13 13.01
CA ASN A 180 8.65 -10.37 13.31
C ASN A 180 10.17 -10.19 13.40
N ALA A 181 10.77 -9.39 12.54
CA ALA A 181 12.20 -9.10 12.58
C ALA A 181 12.59 -8.30 13.84
N TYR A 182 11.80 -7.31 14.22
CA TYR A 182 11.96 -6.54 15.45
C TYR A 182 11.88 -7.44 16.69
N ARG A 183 10.83 -8.27 16.79
CA ARG A 183 10.63 -9.18 17.95
C ARG A 183 11.75 -10.19 18.12
N ARG A 184 12.42 -10.57 17.05
CA ARG A 184 13.60 -11.45 17.10
C ARG A 184 14.93 -10.69 17.31
N GLY A 185 14.92 -9.38 17.41
CA GLY A 185 16.13 -8.56 17.49
C GLY A 185 16.99 -8.57 16.22
N ALA A 186 16.39 -8.88 15.07
CA ALA A 186 17.07 -8.91 13.77
C ALA A 186 17.18 -7.51 13.12
N ILE A 187 16.40 -6.54 13.55
CA ILE A 187 16.46 -5.15 13.12
C ILE A 187 16.48 -4.21 14.33
N ASP A 188 17.12 -3.06 14.17
CA ASP A 188 17.03 -1.96 15.13
C ASP A 188 15.82 -1.09 14.77
N ALA A 189 14.78 -1.14 15.61
CA ALA A 189 13.55 -0.40 15.37
C ALA A 189 13.78 1.11 15.24
N SER A 190 14.79 1.67 15.88
CA SER A 190 15.08 3.12 15.82
C SER A 190 15.45 3.60 14.41
N THR A 191 15.81 2.68 13.51
CA THR A 191 16.15 2.97 12.11
C THR A 191 14.94 2.81 11.16
N PHE A 192 13.75 2.49 11.70
CA PHE A 192 12.51 2.30 10.93
C PHE A 192 11.52 3.43 11.23
N GLY A 193 11.03 4.11 10.18
CA GLY A 193 10.13 5.24 10.39
C GLY A 193 9.72 5.98 9.12
N VAL A 194 9.16 7.16 9.31
CA VAL A 194 8.65 8.03 8.24
C VAL A 194 9.64 9.13 7.90
N TYR A 195 10.11 9.13 6.66
CA TYR A 195 11.09 10.12 6.20
C TYR A 195 10.63 11.57 6.41
N GLY A 196 11.52 12.42 6.92
CA GLY A 196 11.26 13.84 7.14
C GLY A 196 10.33 14.16 8.32
N THR A 197 10.08 13.19 9.21
CA THR A 197 9.27 13.36 10.42
C THR A 197 10.02 12.86 11.66
N GLU A 198 9.43 13.08 12.85
CA GLU A 198 9.88 12.51 14.12
C GLU A 198 9.31 11.10 14.38
N ASN A 199 8.54 10.55 13.45
CA ASN A 199 7.84 9.27 13.60
C ASN A 199 8.77 8.11 13.25
N TRP A 200 9.53 7.64 14.23
CA TRP A 200 10.49 6.54 14.11
C TRP A 200 10.35 5.56 15.29
N GLY A 201 10.79 4.34 15.08
CA GLY A 201 10.89 3.36 16.14
C GLY A 201 9.77 2.32 16.21
N PRO A 202 9.64 1.62 17.35
CA PRO A 202 8.72 0.49 17.49
C PRO A 202 7.24 0.84 17.24
N GLY A 203 6.84 2.10 17.47
CA GLY A 203 5.49 2.59 17.22
C GLY A 203 5.11 2.48 15.75
N GLU A 204 6.03 2.91 14.86
CA GLU A 204 5.81 2.81 13.40
C GLU A 204 5.73 1.36 12.92
N ILE A 205 6.58 0.48 13.46
CA ILE A 205 6.53 -0.95 13.11
C ILE A 205 5.18 -1.55 13.53
N ARG A 206 4.66 -1.21 14.72
CA ARG A 206 3.33 -1.62 15.19
C ARG A 206 2.22 -1.10 14.27
N GLY A 207 2.26 0.18 13.95
CA GLY A 207 1.29 0.82 13.08
C GLY A 207 1.23 0.18 11.69
N ASN A 208 2.39 -0.04 11.08
CA ASN A 208 2.47 -0.65 9.75
C ASN A 208 2.04 -2.12 9.74
N ALA A 209 2.26 -2.88 10.83
CA ALA A 209 1.71 -4.23 10.94
C ALA A 209 0.17 -4.23 10.88
N VAL A 210 -0.49 -3.30 11.57
CA VAL A 210 -1.96 -3.18 11.56
C VAL A 210 -2.47 -2.68 10.20
N LYS A 211 -1.79 -1.71 9.59
CA LYS A 211 -2.12 -1.20 8.25
C LYS A 211 -1.97 -2.28 7.16
N ASP A 212 -0.95 -3.14 7.27
CA ASP A 212 -0.74 -4.26 6.35
C ASP A 212 -1.89 -5.28 6.42
N LEU A 213 -2.38 -5.60 7.63
CA LEU A 213 -3.57 -6.45 7.80
C LEU A 213 -4.81 -5.83 7.13
N ALA A 214 -5.01 -4.52 7.27
CA ALA A 214 -6.12 -3.83 6.62
C ALA A 214 -5.99 -3.86 5.10
N ALA A 215 -4.79 -3.60 4.56
CA ALA A 215 -4.50 -3.65 3.13
C ALA A 215 -4.73 -5.05 2.54
N LEU A 216 -4.31 -6.11 3.25
CA LEU A 216 -4.60 -7.50 2.88
C LEU A 216 -6.11 -7.79 2.85
N ASN A 217 -6.93 -7.07 3.62
CA ASN A 217 -8.39 -7.15 3.56
C ASN A 217 -9.01 -6.19 2.53
N LYS A 218 -8.20 -5.64 1.62
CA LYS A 218 -8.60 -4.69 0.57
C LYS A 218 -9.17 -3.39 1.13
N VAL A 219 -8.66 -2.96 2.29
CA VAL A 219 -8.93 -1.67 2.92
C VAL A 219 -7.61 -0.92 3.02
N GLU A 220 -7.24 -0.33 1.92
CA GLU A 220 -5.99 0.38 1.70
C GLU A 220 -6.10 1.82 2.24
N THR A 221 -5.89 2.01 3.56
CA THR A 221 -5.99 3.30 4.26
C THR A 221 -4.92 4.30 3.80
N LEU A 222 -5.03 5.57 4.24
CA LEU A 222 -3.92 6.51 4.06
C LEU A 222 -2.82 6.25 5.09
N PRO A 223 -1.55 6.59 4.78
CA PRO A 223 -0.42 6.32 5.68
C PRO A 223 -0.57 6.90 7.09
N TRP A 224 -1.28 8.03 7.23
CA TRP A 224 -1.53 8.72 8.50
C TRP A 224 -2.84 8.34 9.19
N ASP A 225 -3.62 7.40 8.63
CA ASP A 225 -4.81 6.92 9.32
C ASP A 225 -4.44 6.08 10.55
N GLU A 226 -5.13 6.35 11.65
CA GLU A 226 -4.98 5.64 12.90
C GLU A 226 -6.35 5.17 13.41
N TRP A 227 -6.39 3.99 13.99
CA TRP A 227 -7.58 3.42 14.63
C TRP A 227 -7.19 2.39 15.69
N GLY A 228 -8.17 1.93 16.47
CA GLY A 228 -7.95 0.96 17.53
C GLY A 228 -6.95 1.46 18.57
N ARG A 229 -5.88 0.73 18.82
CA ARG A 229 -4.82 1.07 19.77
C ARG A 229 -3.58 1.70 19.12
N MET A 230 -3.66 2.11 17.85
CA MET A 230 -2.49 2.63 17.13
C MET A 230 -1.93 3.90 17.76
N THR A 231 -2.78 4.88 18.10
CA THR A 231 -2.33 6.13 18.74
C THR A 231 -1.60 5.85 20.06
N GLN A 232 -2.14 4.95 20.91
CA GLN A 232 -1.45 4.55 22.14
C GLN A 232 -0.12 3.83 21.84
N ALA A 233 -0.07 3.03 20.78
CA ALA A 233 1.16 2.34 20.38
C ALA A 233 2.25 3.32 19.90
N TYR A 234 1.88 4.36 19.16
CA TYR A 234 2.80 5.44 18.76
C TYR A 234 3.34 6.20 19.97
N ASN A 235 2.51 6.45 20.98
CA ASN A 235 2.90 7.12 22.22
C ASN A 235 3.69 6.22 23.19
N GLY A 236 3.87 4.92 22.88
CA GLY A 236 4.51 3.99 23.80
C GLY A 236 3.65 3.59 25.01
N GLU A 237 2.33 3.76 24.92
CA GLU A 237 1.36 3.52 25.99
C GLU A 237 0.75 2.11 25.95
N THR A 238 1.21 1.22 25.06
CA THR A 238 0.75 -0.18 24.98
C THR A 238 1.68 -1.10 25.74
N GLY A 239 1.13 -2.20 26.26
CA GLY A 239 1.86 -3.22 27.02
C GLY A 239 2.10 -4.52 26.24
N ALA A 240 2.59 -5.53 26.98
CA ALA A 240 2.90 -6.86 26.45
C ALA A 240 1.68 -7.56 25.82
N ASP A 241 0.48 -7.30 26.31
CA ASP A 241 -0.78 -7.80 25.75
C ASP A 241 -0.99 -7.38 24.28
N TYR A 242 -0.61 -6.15 23.96
CA TYR A 242 -0.69 -5.66 22.57
C TYR A 242 0.42 -6.25 21.71
N ASP A 243 1.61 -6.39 22.25
CA ASP A 243 2.72 -7.02 21.54
C ASP A 243 2.42 -8.50 21.21
N GLU A 244 1.83 -9.28 22.16
CA GLU A 244 1.37 -10.64 21.90
C GLU A 244 0.27 -10.70 20.82
N LEU A 245 -0.64 -9.74 20.82
CA LEU A 245 -1.66 -9.61 19.79
C LEU A 245 -1.04 -9.38 18.40
N LEU A 246 -0.02 -8.52 18.32
CA LEU A 246 0.71 -8.23 17.09
C LEU A 246 1.62 -9.40 16.66
N ASP A 247 2.13 -10.21 17.56
CA ASP A 247 2.86 -11.46 17.24
C ASP A 247 1.94 -12.41 16.44
N GLY A 248 0.68 -12.56 16.88
CA GLY A 248 -0.33 -13.30 16.15
C GLY A 248 -0.69 -12.70 14.80
N LEU A 249 -0.85 -11.36 14.76
CA LEU A 249 -1.14 -10.62 13.52
C LEU A 249 -0.01 -10.81 12.50
N ALA A 250 1.23 -10.62 12.91
CA ALA A 250 2.39 -10.73 12.03
C ALA A 250 2.54 -12.15 11.43
N THR A 251 2.24 -13.18 12.23
CA THR A 251 2.23 -14.57 11.75
C THR A 251 1.19 -14.77 10.65
N VAL A 252 -0.03 -14.21 10.81
CA VAL A 252 -1.10 -14.30 9.82
C VAL A 252 -0.76 -13.51 8.56
N CYS A 253 -0.22 -12.28 8.70
CA CYS A 253 0.14 -11.42 7.57
C CYS A 253 1.34 -11.94 6.76
N ALA A 254 2.26 -12.67 7.41
CA ALA A 254 3.38 -13.33 6.74
C ALA A 254 2.96 -14.63 6.03
N GLY A 255 1.82 -15.21 6.40
CA GLY A 255 1.22 -16.37 5.74
C GLY A 255 0.43 -15.97 4.47
N ASP A 256 0.05 -16.99 3.70
CA ASP A 256 -0.73 -16.80 2.47
C ASP A 256 -2.16 -17.36 2.58
N ASP A 257 -2.72 -17.42 3.80
CA ASP A 257 -4.08 -17.91 4.03
C ASP A 257 -5.08 -16.74 4.13
N PRO A 258 -5.85 -16.45 3.05
CA PRO A 258 -6.83 -15.37 3.05
C PRO A 258 -7.96 -15.55 4.07
N ALA A 259 -8.26 -16.79 4.47
CA ALA A 259 -9.31 -17.03 5.46
C ALA A 259 -8.85 -16.62 6.87
N GLN A 260 -7.60 -16.90 7.23
CA GLN A 260 -7.01 -16.43 8.50
C GLN A 260 -6.89 -14.90 8.52
N VAL A 261 -6.47 -14.28 7.42
CA VAL A 261 -6.42 -12.82 7.27
C VAL A 261 -7.80 -12.20 7.50
N ALA A 262 -8.85 -12.72 6.84
CA ALA A 262 -10.21 -12.23 7.00
C ALA A 262 -10.75 -12.42 8.43
N ALA A 263 -10.50 -13.58 9.04
CA ALA A 263 -10.95 -13.87 10.39
C ALA A 263 -10.28 -12.95 11.43
N LEU A 264 -8.99 -12.67 11.26
CA LEU A 264 -8.27 -11.76 12.16
C LEU A 264 -8.77 -10.31 12.00
N TYR A 265 -8.91 -9.83 10.79
CA TYR A 265 -9.41 -8.48 10.51
C TYR A 265 -10.86 -8.25 10.99
N ALA A 266 -11.67 -9.30 11.10
CA ALA A 266 -13.04 -9.20 11.61
C ALA A 266 -13.11 -8.81 13.09
N ARG A 267 -12.00 -8.89 13.86
CA ARG A 267 -11.93 -8.45 15.26
C ARG A 267 -12.04 -6.92 15.31
N ASP A 268 -12.79 -6.41 16.29
CA ASP A 268 -13.04 -4.98 16.44
C ASP A 268 -11.76 -4.14 16.62
N GLU A 269 -10.71 -4.74 17.21
CA GLU A 269 -9.40 -4.09 17.41
C GLU A 269 -8.70 -3.72 16.09
N PHE A 270 -8.94 -4.49 15.02
CA PHE A 270 -8.24 -4.33 13.74
C PHE A 270 -9.12 -3.73 12.64
N ARG A 271 -10.44 -3.78 12.83
CA ARG A 271 -11.38 -3.28 11.81
C ARG A 271 -11.26 -1.77 11.64
N VAL A 272 -11.00 -1.35 10.41
CA VAL A 272 -10.96 0.07 10.04
C VAL A 272 -12.36 0.69 10.20
N PRO A 273 -12.49 1.79 10.92
CA PRO A 273 -13.75 2.52 11.03
C PRO A 273 -14.27 3.01 9.66
N SER A 274 -15.58 2.98 9.45
CA SER A 274 -16.21 3.29 8.15
C SER A 274 -15.95 4.73 7.66
N ASN A 275 -15.67 5.67 8.55
CA ASN A 275 -15.32 7.04 8.21
C ASN A 275 -13.93 7.17 7.56
N LEU A 276 -13.03 6.18 7.74
CA LEU A 276 -11.71 6.13 7.12
C LEU A 276 -11.71 5.40 5.75
N ILE A 277 -12.86 4.88 5.31
CA ILE A 277 -12.99 4.14 4.03
C ILE A 277 -13.69 4.98 2.95
N ARG A 278 -14.16 6.19 3.30
CA ARG A 278 -14.96 7.06 2.41
C ARG A 278 -14.10 8.07 1.67
#